data_38d068a2f131ffbda7e01010f8481fee
#
_entry.id   38d068a2f131ffbda7e01010f8481fee
#
_cell.length_a   1.000
_cell.length_b   1.000
_cell.length_c   1.000
_cell.angle_alpha   90.00
_cell.angle_beta   90.00
_cell.angle_gamma   90.00
#
_symmetry.space_group_name_H-M   'P 1'
#
loop_
_entity.id
_entity.type
_entity.pdbx_description
1 polymer ?
#
loop_
_entity_poly.entity_id
_entity_poly.type
_entity_poly.pdbx_seq_one_letter_code
_entity_poly.pdbx_strand_id
1 'polypeptide(L)'
;MTYLSISDLSIVLIEPSVTQLKIILNHLHEEGVVNIQGVSSGEQAIALLENYQPDLIISSMYLPDMTATELFSSIKSSPQFENTVCMLISSETNLTALEPIRQSGVVAILPKPFSHSDLKRALRATIELVEPEEIHLDSYDIENIRVLVVDDSIMSLKHITRILNNMGINNVSTARNGKEALQIFSDNNESFDLIVTDYNMPEMDGEALIKSIRDTLDNRFVPILMVTSEANEKRLSRVQQAGVSAICDKPFEPMNIREMLFRLLEQH
;
A
#
# COMPACT_ATOMS: atom_id res chain seq x y z
N MET A 1 22.52 16.77 -0.33
CA MET A 1 21.31 16.32 -1.06
C MET A 1 20.14 17.06 -0.45
N THR A 2 19.30 17.69 -1.27
CA THR A 2 18.11 18.40 -0.76
C THR A 2 17.01 17.34 -0.68
N TYR A 3 16.59 16.96 0.51
CA TYR A 3 15.50 15.98 0.70
C TYR A 3 14.18 16.58 0.24
N LEU A 4 13.34 15.77 -0.41
CA LEU A 4 12.01 16.15 -0.84
C LEU A 4 11.16 16.53 0.39
N SER A 5 10.58 17.72 0.36
CA SER A 5 9.67 18.20 1.41
C SER A 5 8.23 18.23 0.91
N ILE A 6 7.27 18.38 1.85
CA ILE A 6 5.84 18.49 1.48
C ILE A 6 5.62 19.64 0.48
N SER A 7 6.38 20.74 0.58
CA SER A 7 6.27 21.89 -0.32
C SER A 7 6.73 21.62 -1.76
N ASP A 8 7.55 20.58 -1.96
CA ASP A 8 8.11 20.24 -3.28
C ASP A 8 7.17 19.30 -4.06
N LEU A 9 6.19 18.69 -3.37
CA LEU A 9 5.23 17.77 -4.01
C LEU A 9 4.39 18.46 -5.08
N SER A 10 4.27 17.81 -6.22
CA SER A 10 3.33 18.14 -7.28
C SER A 10 2.07 17.27 -7.19
N ILE A 11 0.90 17.90 -7.08
CA ILE A 11 -0.36 17.22 -6.78
C ILE A 11 -1.42 17.49 -7.85
N VAL A 12 -2.13 16.43 -8.28
CA VAL A 12 -3.40 16.54 -8.99
C VAL A 12 -4.53 16.17 -8.03
N LEU A 13 -5.44 17.13 -7.80
CA LEU A 13 -6.61 16.96 -6.94
C LEU A 13 -7.88 16.87 -7.78
N ILE A 14 -8.63 15.76 -7.65
CA ILE A 14 -9.86 15.49 -8.41
C ILE A 14 -11.04 15.50 -7.42
N GLU A 15 -11.84 16.55 -7.49
CA GLU A 15 -13.01 16.73 -6.61
C GLU A 15 -14.13 17.42 -7.37
N PRO A 16 -15.30 16.75 -7.59
CA PRO A 16 -16.41 17.29 -8.35
C PRO A 16 -17.06 18.52 -7.69
N SER A 17 -17.07 18.58 -6.36
CA SER A 17 -17.66 19.69 -5.64
C SER A 17 -16.70 20.88 -5.57
N VAL A 18 -17.07 21.99 -6.22
CA VAL A 18 -16.28 23.24 -6.21
C VAL A 18 -15.99 23.72 -4.78
N THR A 19 -16.95 23.56 -3.86
CA THR A 19 -16.77 23.94 -2.45
C THR A 19 -15.76 23.03 -1.76
N GLN A 20 -15.87 21.72 -1.92
CA GLN A 20 -14.93 20.75 -1.34
C GLN A 20 -13.53 20.91 -1.94
N LEU A 21 -13.44 21.10 -3.25
CA LEU A 21 -12.18 21.37 -3.95
C LEU A 21 -11.44 22.55 -3.29
N LYS A 22 -12.12 23.68 -3.07
CA LYS A 22 -11.53 24.86 -2.41
C LYS A 22 -11.07 24.56 -0.99
N ILE A 23 -11.87 23.82 -0.21
CA ILE A 23 -11.52 23.45 1.17
C ILE A 23 -10.26 22.58 1.19
N ILE A 24 -10.19 21.56 0.34
CA ILE A 24 -9.04 20.66 0.29
C ILE A 24 -7.79 21.40 -0.21
N LEU A 25 -7.93 22.25 -1.23
CA LEU A 25 -6.83 23.11 -1.70
C LEU A 25 -6.27 24.00 -0.58
N ASN A 26 -7.13 24.61 0.22
CA ASN A 26 -6.69 25.42 1.36
C ASN A 26 -5.90 24.59 2.37
N HIS A 27 -6.38 23.40 2.74
CA HIS A 27 -5.66 22.52 3.66
C HIS A 27 -4.29 22.09 3.10
N LEU A 28 -4.20 21.78 1.80
CA LEU A 28 -2.93 21.46 1.15
C LEU A 28 -1.96 22.65 1.16
N HIS A 29 -2.46 23.86 0.91
CA HIS A 29 -1.67 25.10 1.00
C HIS A 29 -1.20 25.40 2.43
N GLU A 30 -2.03 25.13 3.44
CA GLU A 30 -1.66 25.28 4.85
C GLU A 30 -0.54 24.31 5.26
N GLU A 31 -0.47 23.11 4.64
CA GLU A 31 0.65 22.16 4.79
C GLU A 31 1.88 22.53 3.95
N GLY A 32 1.82 23.59 3.15
CA GLY A 32 2.94 24.15 2.39
C GLY A 32 3.02 23.68 0.94
N VAL A 33 2.08 22.88 0.44
CA VAL A 33 2.08 22.43 -0.96
C VAL A 33 1.74 23.62 -1.88
N VAL A 34 2.58 23.87 -2.89
CA VAL A 34 2.38 24.99 -3.84
C VAL A 34 1.98 24.53 -5.24
N ASN A 35 2.41 23.35 -5.67
CA ASN A 35 2.16 22.82 -7.01
C ASN A 35 0.92 21.92 -7.03
N ILE A 36 -0.28 22.51 -7.15
CA ILE A 36 -1.53 21.77 -7.14
C ILE A 36 -2.36 22.11 -8.37
N GLN A 37 -2.78 21.08 -9.11
CA GLN A 37 -3.74 21.19 -10.22
C GLN A 37 -5.07 20.59 -9.78
N GLY A 38 -6.13 21.42 -9.74
CA GLY A 38 -7.47 20.99 -9.37
C GLY A 38 -8.35 20.74 -10.59
N VAL A 39 -8.98 19.56 -10.67
CA VAL A 39 -9.93 19.18 -11.73
C VAL A 39 -11.20 18.58 -11.12
N SER A 40 -12.28 18.50 -11.90
CA SER A 40 -13.60 18.09 -11.39
C SER A 40 -14.08 16.72 -11.91
N SER A 41 -13.35 16.07 -12.82
CA SER A 41 -13.72 14.78 -13.40
C SER A 41 -12.51 13.91 -13.70
N GLY A 42 -12.73 12.61 -13.90
CA GLY A 42 -11.69 11.66 -14.28
C GLY A 42 -11.14 11.93 -15.70
N GLU A 43 -12.00 12.26 -16.66
CA GLU A 43 -11.56 12.64 -18.01
C GLU A 43 -10.63 13.86 -17.99
N GLN A 44 -10.95 14.89 -17.21
CA GLN A 44 -10.07 16.05 -17.05
C GLN A 44 -8.74 15.68 -16.42
N ALA A 45 -8.74 14.78 -15.45
CA ALA A 45 -7.50 14.29 -14.83
C ALA A 45 -6.64 13.54 -15.85
N ILE A 46 -7.22 12.62 -16.63
CA ILE A 46 -6.50 11.85 -17.66
C ILE A 46 -5.91 12.80 -18.71
N ALA A 47 -6.69 13.76 -19.20
CA ALA A 47 -6.22 14.75 -20.18
C ALA A 47 -5.08 15.62 -19.63
N LEU A 48 -5.13 16.00 -18.33
CA LEU A 48 -4.06 16.74 -17.68
C LEU A 48 -2.77 15.91 -17.60
N LEU A 49 -2.88 14.61 -17.27
CA LEU A 49 -1.76 13.70 -17.15
C LEU A 49 -1.02 13.44 -18.46
N GLU A 50 -1.61 13.70 -19.63
CA GLU A 50 -0.89 13.60 -20.92
C GLU A 50 0.33 14.53 -20.97
N ASN A 51 0.29 15.67 -20.26
CA ASN A 51 1.33 16.69 -20.29
C ASN A 51 1.89 17.06 -18.91
N TYR A 52 1.42 16.39 -17.86
CA TYR A 52 1.80 16.68 -16.48
C TYR A 52 1.97 15.40 -15.68
N GLN A 53 3.12 15.25 -15.03
CA GLN A 53 3.45 14.08 -14.20
C GLN A 53 3.51 14.50 -12.73
N PRO A 54 2.45 14.26 -11.95
CA PRO A 54 2.43 14.56 -10.52
C PRO A 54 3.11 13.48 -9.70
N ASP A 55 3.58 13.86 -8.51
CA ASP A 55 4.05 12.93 -7.49
C ASP A 55 2.87 12.23 -6.81
N LEU A 56 1.75 12.94 -6.64
CA LEU A 56 0.55 12.45 -5.95
C LEU A 56 -0.73 12.81 -6.72
N ILE A 57 -1.61 11.83 -6.85
CA ILE A 57 -2.98 12.01 -7.33
C ILE A 57 -3.94 11.79 -6.16
N ILE A 58 -4.73 12.81 -5.83
CA ILE A 58 -5.77 12.76 -4.81
C ILE A 58 -7.13 12.77 -5.49
N SER A 59 -7.99 11.79 -5.22
CA SER A 59 -9.33 11.73 -5.82
C SER A 59 -10.42 11.52 -4.77
N SER A 60 -11.59 12.10 -5.04
CA SER A 60 -12.84 11.68 -4.41
C SER A 60 -13.28 10.32 -4.95
N MET A 61 -14.08 9.56 -4.17
CA MET A 61 -14.51 8.20 -4.51
C MET A 61 -15.37 8.15 -5.78
N TYR A 62 -16.32 9.08 -5.89
CA TYR A 62 -17.29 9.14 -6.99
C TYR A 62 -17.07 10.41 -7.80
N LEU A 63 -16.75 10.25 -9.08
CA LEU A 63 -16.61 11.33 -10.04
C LEU A 63 -17.84 11.36 -10.97
N PRO A 64 -18.08 12.43 -11.72
CA PRO A 64 -19.24 12.50 -12.61
C PRO A 64 -19.24 11.46 -13.72
N ASP A 65 -18.08 10.99 -14.12
CA ASP A 65 -17.82 10.16 -15.31
C ASP A 65 -17.27 8.77 -14.96
N MET A 66 -16.66 8.58 -13.79
CA MET A 66 -16.10 7.30 -13.35
C MET A 66 -15.93 7.25 -11.84
N THR A 67 -15.54 6.08 -11.31
CA THR A 67 -15.11 5.92 -9.92
C THR A 67 -13.61 6.13 -9.77
N ALA A 68 -13.15 6.43 -8.55
CA ALA A 68 -11.71 6.51 -8.25
C ALA A 68 -10.98 5.18 -8.55
N THR A 69 -11.64 4.04 -8.36
CA THR A 69 -11.08 2.73 -8.68
C THR A 69 -10.78 2.59 -10.16
N GLU A 70 -11.75 2.97 -11.02
CA GLU A 70 -11.57 2.94 -12.48
C GLU A 70 -10.48 3.91 -12.92
N LEU A 71 -10.46 5.12 -12.35
CA LEU A 71 -9.45 6.13 -12.63
C LEU A 71 -8.05 5.63 -12.27
N PHE A 72 -7.85 5.14 -11.06
CA PHE A 72 -6.53 4.67 -10.59
C PHE A 72 -6.06 3.44 -11.37
N SER A 73 -6.96 2.51 -11.70
CA SER A 73 -6.65 1.37 -12.55
C SER A 73 -6.20 1.80 -13.94
N SER A 74 -6.89 2.77 -14.55
CA SER A 74 -6.53 3.34 -15.85
C SER A 74 -5.16 3.99 -15.83
N ILE A 75 -4.91 4.87 -14.85
CA ILE A 75 -3.63 5.58 -14.69
C ILE A 75 -2.48 4.59 -14.50
N LYS A 76 -2.62 3.65 -13.57
CA LYS A 76 -1.56 2.68 -13.24
C LYS A 76 -1.33 1.62 -14.31
N SER A 77 -2.23 1.48 -15.27
CA SER A 77 -2.04 0.63 -16.46
C SER A 77 -1.05 1.24 -17.46
N SER A 78 -0.79 2.55 -17.38
CA SER A 78 0.22 3.23 -18.19
C SER A 78 1.59 3.11 -17.55
N PRO A 79 2.64 2.63 -18.26
CA PRO A 79 3.99 2.53 -17.72
C PRO A 79 4.54 3.85 -17.18
N GLN A 80 4.10 4.98 -17.74
CA GLN A 80 4.52 6.32 -17.31
C GLN A 80 4.03 6.66 -15.89
N PHE A 81 2.86 6.13 -15.47
CA PHE A 81 2.20 6.45 -14.21
C PHE A 81 2.10 5.25 -13.26
N GLU A 82 2.71 4.13 -13.60
CA GLU A 82 2.69 2.92 -12.76
C GLU A 82 3.13 3.21 -11.33
N ASN A 83 4.12 4.08 -11.17
CA ASN A 83 4.71 4.46 -9.89
C ASN A 83 4.11 5.73 -9.27
N THR A 84 3.15 6.40 -9.92
CA THR A 84 2.51 7.58 -9.35
C THR A 84 1.71 7.21 -8.10
N VAL A 85 1.92 7.94 -7.02
CA VAL A 85 1.22 7.69 -5.76
C VAL A 85 -0.22 8.15 -5.86
N CYS A 86 -1.17 7.33 -5.37
CA CYS A 86 -2.59 7.65 -5.37
C CYS A 86 -3.14 7.66 -3.94
N MET A 87 -4.04 8.59 -3.66
CA MET A 87 -4.72 8.76 -2.38
C MET A 87 -6.21 9.00 -2.61
N LEU A 88 -7.05 8.43 -1.75
CA LEU A 88 -8.48 8.70 -1.74
C LEU A 88 -8.86 9.67 -0.62
N ILE A 89 -9.75 10.61 -0.91
CA ILE A 89 -10.45 11.42 0.10
C ILE A 89 -11.95 11.14 -0.04
N SER A 90 -12.60 10.55 0.98
CA SER A 90 -13.98 10.09 0.85
C SER A 90 -14.77 10.19 2.15
N SER A 91 -16.09 10.40 2.04
CA SER A 91 -17.05 10.22 3.13
C SER A 91 -17.61 8.79 3.19
N GLU A 92 -17.17 7.90 2.30
CA GLU A 92 -17.58 6.50 2.29
C GLU A 92 -17.03 5.77 3.52
N THR A 93 -17.88 5.08 4.24
CA THR A 93 -17.55 4.29 5.42
C THR A 93 -17.82 2.79 5.23
N ASN A 94 -18.47 2.42 4.12
CA ASN A 94 -18.76 1.03 3.81
C ASN A 94 -17.48 0.32 3.38
N LEU A 95 -17.04 -0.64 4.18
CA LEU A 95 -15.82 -1.41 3.92
C LEU A 95 -15.87 -2.15 2.58
N THR A 96 -17.02 -2.68 2.19
CA THR A 96 -17.19 -3.38 0.90
C THR A 96 -16.99 -2.42 -0.29
N ALA A 97 -17.46 -1.17 -0.17
CA ALA A 97 -17.28 -0.16 -1.21
C ALA A 97 -15.81 0.33 -1.30
N LEU A 98 -15.09 0.35 -0.15
CA LEU A 98 -13.69 0.74 -0.08
C LEU A 98 -12.71 -0.37 -0.46
N GLU A 99 -13.15 -1.64 -0.45
CA GLU A 99 -12.27 -2.79 -0.74
C GLU A 99 -11.54 -2.69 -2.07
N PRO A 100 -12.18 -2.36 -3.21
CA PRO A 100 -11.47 -2.21 -4.49
C PRO A 100 -10.39 -1.13 -4.46
N ILE A 101 -10.62 -0.04 -3.70
CA ILE A 101 -9.62 1.03 -3.52
C ILE A 101 -8.44 0.55 -2.68
N ARG A 102 -8.68 -0.19 -1.58
CA ARG A 102 -7.62 -0.77 -0.74
C ARG A 102 -6.73 -1.73 -1.53
N GLN A 103 -7.33 -2.45 -2.48
CA GLN A 103 -6.63 -3.37 -3.39
C GLN A 103 -5.94 -2.64 -4.57
N SER A 104 -6.22 -1.36 -4.81
CA SER A 104 -5.62 -0.59 -5.92
C SER A 104 -4.23 -0.02 -5.60
N GLY A 105 -3.67 -0.29 -4.41
CA GLY A 105 -2.35 0.21 -4.02
C GLY A 105 -2.33 1.71 -3.74
N VAL A 106 -3.39 2.26 -3.15
CA VAL A 106 -3.38 3.65 -2.63
C VAL A 106 -2.53 3.74 -1.37
N VAL A 107 -1.86 4.88 -1.19
CA VAL A 107 -1.02 5.14 -0.01
C VAL A 107 -1.86 5.45 1.22
N ALA A 108 -3.01 6.11 1.05
CA ALA A 108 -3.90 6.46 2.13
C ALA A 108 -5.35 6.63 1.66
N ILE A 109 -6.28 6.41 2.60
CA ILE A 109 -7.69 6.76 2.47
C ILE A 109 -8.01 7.73 3.62
N LEU A 110 -8.27 9.00 3.28
CA LEU A 110 -8.65 10.02 4.24
C LEU A 110 -10.17 10.13 4.33
N PRO A 111 -10.79 9.82 5.50
CA PRO A 111 -12.21 9.99 5.69
C PRO A 111 -12.57 11.48 5.82
N LYS A 112 -13.66 11.91 5.21
CA LYS A 112 -14.20 13.26 5.40
C LYS A 112 -15.12 13.29 6.64
N PRO A 113 -14.98 14.24 7.59
CA PRO A 113 -13.91 15.24 7.68
C PRO A 113 -12.59 14.64 8.16
N PHE A 114 -11.47 15.14 7.68
CA PHE A 114 -10.12 14.77 8.12
C PHE A 114 -9.44 15.94 8.85
N SER A 115 -8.52 15.62 9.73
CA SER A 115 -7.70 16.61 10.44
C SER A 115 -6.44 16.98 9.63
N HIS A 116 -5.80 18.11 9.99
CA HIS A 116 -4.49 18.48 9.46
C HIS A 116 -3.44 17.39 9.71
N SER A 117 -3.48 16.74 10.88
CA SER A 117 -2.54 15.66 11.20
C SER A 117 -2.71 14.44 10.28
N ASP A 118 -3.94 14.09 9.91
CA ASP A 118 -4.21 12.97 8.99
C ASP A 118 -3.70 13.28 7.59
N LEU A 119 -3.96 14.49 7.08
CA LEU A 119 -3.46 14.94 5.79
C LEU A 119 -1.92 14.96 5.78
N LYS A 120 -1.30 15.53 6.80
CA LYS A 120 0.15 15.60 6.92
C LYS A 120 0.80 14.22 6.95
N ARG A 121 0.21 13.25 7.68
CA ARG A 121 0.68 11.86 7.71
C ARG A 121 0.63 11.24 6.31
N ALA A 122 -0.48 11.43 5.59
CA ALA A 122 -0.64 10.89 4.23
C ALA A 122 0.33 11.53 3.22
N LEU A 123 0.61 12.83 3.32
CA LEU A 123 1.61 13.51 2.49
C LEU A 123 3.04 13.00 2.80
N ARG A 124 3.37 12.75 4.07
CA ARG A 124 4.66 12.14 4.44
C ARG A 124 4.81 10.73 3.88
N ALA A 125 3.77 9.89 3.98
CA ALA A 125 3.78 8.57 3.37
C ALA A 125 3.98 8.63 1.84
N THR A 126 3.49 9.70 1.19
CA THR A 126 3.76 9.95 -0.22
C THR A 126 5.26 10.23 -0.46
N ILE A 127 5.89 11.09 0.35
CA ILE A 127 7.32 11.42 0.22
C ILE A 127 8.17 10.16 0.37
N GLU A 128 7.88 9.31 1.35
CA GLU A 128 8.59 8.05 1.56
C GLU A 128 8.50 7.07 0.38
N LEU A 129 7.44 7.18 -0.44
CA LEU A 129 7.31 6.39 -1.67
C LEU A 129 8.01 7.02 -2.88
N VAL A 130 8.12 8.35 -2.92
CA VAL A 130 8.74 9.11 -4.01
C VAL A 130 10.26 9.19 -3.82
N GLU A 131 10.70 9.47 -2.59
CA GLU A 131 12.11 9.54 -2.20
C GLU A 131 12.35 8.64 -0.98
N PRO A 132 12.56 7.35 -1.21
CA PRO A 132 12.71 6.38 -0.13
C PRO A 132 14.02 6.57 0.63
N GLU A 133 13.96 6.46 1.95
CA GLU A 133 15.13 6.29 2.80
C GLU A 133 15.42 4.79 2.98
N GLU A 134 16.64 4.37 2.68
CA GLU A 134 17.09 3.01 2.95
C GLU A 134 17.04 2.71 4.45
N ILE A 135 16.61 1.50 4.80
CA ILE A 135 16.66 1.02 6.18
C ILE A 135 18.07 0.54 6.49
N HIS A 136 18.62 0.96 7.61
CA HIS A 136 19.80 0.33 8.21
C HIS A 136 19.35 -0.54 9.39
N LEU A 137 19.51 -1.86 9.25
CA LEU A 137 19.32 -2.83 10.35
C LEU A 137 20.70 -3.20 10.90
N ASP A 138 20.94 -2.97 12.19
CA ASP A 138 22.26 -3.22 12.82
C ASP A 138 22.67 -4.70 12.78
N SER A 139 21.71 -5.62 12.69
CA SER A 139 21.92 -7.07 12.79
C SER A 139 21.70 -7.85 11.48
N TYR A 140 21.19 -7.23 10.42
CA TYR A 140 20.86 -7.88 9.16
C TYR A 140 21.42 -7.13 7.96
N ASP A 141 22.02 -7.90 7.05
CA ASP A 141 22.35 -7.44 5.70
C ASP A 141 21.05 -7.42 4.87
N ILE A 142 20.47 -6.23 4.73
CA ILE A 142 19.15 -6.00 4.10
C ILE A 142 19.11 -6.55 2.67
N GLU A 143 20.23 -6.48 1.96
CA GLU A 143 20.35 -6.99 0.58
C GLU A 143 20.15 -8.51 0.48
N ASN A 144 20.40 -9.24 1.59
CA ASN A 144 20.26 -10.69 1.65
C ASN A 144 18.89 -11.17 2.14
N ILE A 145 18.05 -10.28 2.65
CA ILE A 145 16.69 -10.64 3.13
C ILE A 145 15.82 -11.10 1.96
N ARG A 146 15.24 -12.29 2.09
CA ARG A 146 14.35 -12.89 1.11
C ARG A 146 12.91 -12.85 1.59
N VAL A 147 12.04 -12.19 0.83
CA VAL A 147 10.64 -11.99 1.17
C VAL A 147 9.73 -12.67 0.16
N LEU A 148 8.75 -13.41 0.65
CA LEU A 148 7.64 -13.91 -0.15
C LEU A 148 6.41 -13.04 0.08
N VAL A 149 5.91 -12.40 -0.97
CA VAL A 149 4.70 -11.57 -0.94
C VAL A 149 3.56 -12.32 -1.62
N VAL A 150 2.42 -12.47 -0.91
CA VAL A 150 1.28 -13.26 -1.38
C VAL A 150 0.02 -12.40 -1.34
N ASP A 151 -0.53 -12.07 -2.51
CA ASP A 151 -1.76 -11.26 -2.64
C ASP A 151 -2.39 -11.54 -4.02
N ASP A 152 -3.71 -11.68 -4.12
CA ASP A 152 -4.38 -11.96 -5.41
C ASP A 152 -4.48 -10.72 -6.30
N SER A 153 -4.33 -9.52 -5.73
CA SER A 153 -4.26 -8.25 -6.44
C SER A 153 -2.84 -7.97 -6.96
N ILE A 154 -2.71 -7.92 -8.28
CA ILE A 154 -1.44 -7.52 -8.94
C ILE A 154 -1.00 -6.12 -8.48
N MET A 155 -1.94 -5.21 -8.23
CA MET A 155 -1.64 -3.86 -7.77
C MET A 155 -1.09 -3.85 -6.34
N SER A 156 -1.67 -4.66 -5.45
CA SER A 156 -1.14 -4.86 -4.09
C SER A 156 0.25 -5.48 -4.13
N LEU A 157 0.48 -6.52 -4.92
CA LEU A 157 1.80 -7.14 -5.09
C LEU A 157 2.84 -6.10 -5.53
N LYS A 158 2.53 -5.29 -6.55
CA LYS A 158 3.43 -4.24 -7.03
C LYS A 158 3.69 -3.18 -5.95
N HIS A 159 2.65 -2.76 -5.24
CA HIS A 159 2.75 -1.75 -4.19
C HIS A 159 3.63 -2.23 -3.02
N ILE A 160 3.37 -3.44 -2.50
CA ILE A 160 4.15 -4.04 -1.42
C ILE A 160 5.62 -4.24 -1.86
N THR A 161 5.84 -4.82 -3.04
CA THR A 161 7.18 -5.03 -3.60
C THR A 161 7.94 -3.71 -3.73
N ARG A 162 7.28 -2.64 -4.22
CA ARG A 162 7.88 -1.32 -4.31
C ARG A 162 8.31 -0.79 -2.93
N ILE A 163 7.45 -0.92 -1.92
CA ILE A 163 7.78 -0.48 -0.55
C ILE A 163 9.00 -1.24 -0.02
N LEU A 164 9.05 -2.56 -0.21
CA LEU A 164 10.18 -3.39 0.21
C LEU A 164 11.47 -3.00 -0.53
N ASN A 165 11.41 -2.82 -1.86
CA ASN A 165 12.55 -2.39 -2.65
C ASN A 165 13.06 -1.01 -2.23
N ASN A 166 12.14 -0.07 -1.94
CA ASN A 166 12.46 1.25 -1.42
C ASN A 166 13.18 1.21 -0.07
N MET A 167 13.01 0.14 0.69
CA MET A 167 13.69 -0.11 1.95
C MET A 167 15.03 -0.85 1.79
N GLY A 168 15.42 -1.18 0.54
CA GLY A 168 16.64 -1.94 0.24
C GLY A 168 16.46 -3.45 0.10
N ILE A 169 15.25 -3.98 0.36
CA ILE A 169 14.93 -5.41 0.25
C ILE A 169 14.59 -5.73 -1.21
N ASN A 170 15.55 -6.29 -1.96
CA ASN A 170 15.42 -6.52 -3.39
C ASN A 170 15.09 -7.98 -3.74
N ASN A 171 15.30 -8.93 -2.83
CA ASN A 171 15.02 -10.35 -3.05
C ASN A 171 13.56 -10.68 -2.72
N VAL A 172 12.64 -10.26 -3.57
CA VAL A 172 11.19 -10.42 -3.38
C VAL A 172 10.64 -11.43 -4.40
N SER A 173 10.06 -12.52 -3.89
CA SER A 173 9.25 -13.46 -4.67
C SER A 173 7.77 -13.13 -4.47
N THR A 174 6.94 -13.36 -5.50
CA THR A 174 5.51 -13.06 -5.43
C THR A 174 4.65 -14.27 -5.78
N ALA A 175 3.50 -14.42 -5.11
CA ALA A 175 2.49 -15.43 -5.40
C ALA A 175 1.08 -14.81 -5.37
N ARG A 176 0.14 -15.37 -6.13
CA ARG A 176 -1.23 -14.84 -6.25
C ARG A 176 -2.26 -15.54 -5.36
N ASN A 177 -1.86 -16.57 -4.65
CA ASN A 177 -2.68 -17.29 -3.69
C ASN A 177 -1.79 -18.16 -2.79
N GLY A 178 -2.36 -18.69 -1.71
CA GLY A 178 -1.60 -19.51 -0.76
C GLY A 178 -1.07 -20.80 -1.34
N LYS A 179 -1.72 -21.36 -2.38
CA LYS A 179 -1.28 -22.60 -3.02
C LYS A 179 -0.01 -22.39 -3.86
N GLU A 180 0.02 -21.31 -4.65
CA GLU A 180 1.22 -20.89 -5.39
C GLU A 180 2.35 -20.55 -4.42
N ALA A 181 2.05 -19.86 -3.31
CA ALA A 181 3.02 -19.56 -2.27
C ALA A 181 3.66 -20.83 -1.67
N LEU A 182 2.87 -21.85 -1.35
CA LEU A 182 3.39 -23.13 -0.84
C LEU A 182 4.27 -23.85 -1.87
N GLN A 183 3.94 -23.78 -3.16
CA GLN A 183 4.74 -24.34 -4.22
C GLN A 183 6.09 -23.64 -4.31
N ILE A 184 6.11 -22.30 -4.34
CA ILE A 184 7.36 -21.50 -4.34
C ILE A 184 8.19 -21.82 -3.09
N PHE A 185 7.55 -21.94 -1.93
CA PHE A 185 8.22 -22.27 -0.68
C PHE A 185 8.85 -23.66 -0.70
N SER A 186 8.20 -24.64 -1.35
CA SER A 186 8.69 -26.03 -1.45
C SER A 186 9.77 -26.22 -2.51
N ASP A 187 9.67 -25.47 -3.62
CA ASP A 187 10.59 -25.59 -4.77
C ASP A 187 11.91 -24.87 -4.51
N ASN A 188 11.90 -23.85 -3.65
CA ASN A 188 13.10 -23.17 -3.24
C ASN A 188 13.77 -23.93 -2.09
N ASN A 189 14.92 -24.57 -2.35
CA ASN A 189 15.81 -25.09 -1.30
C ASN A 189 16.32 -23.99 -0.34
N GLU A 190 15.87 -22.76 -0.52
CA GLU A 190 16.26 -21.57 0.22
C GLU A 190 15.11 -21.08 1.08
N SER A 191 15.38 -20.87 2.37
CA SER A 191 14.38 -20.36 3.32
C SER A 191 14.08 -18.89 3.04
N PHE A 192 12.83 -18.47 3.19
CA PHE A 192 12.45 -17.07 3.28
C PHE A 192 12.67 -16.54 4.70
N ASP A 193 13.05 -15.27 4.80
CA ASP A 193 13.27 -14.58 6.07
C ASP A 193 12.01 -13.87 6.54
N LEU A 194 11.07 -13.60 5.61
CA LEU A 194 9.77 -13.01 5.90
C LEU A 194 8.73 -13.45 4.86
N ILE A 195 7.49 -13.62 5.31
CA ILE A 195 6.33 -13.78 4.43
C ILE A 195 5.37 -12.61 4.70
N VAL A 196 4.94 -11.93 3.63
CA VAL A 196 3.87 -10.92 3.67
C VAL A 196 2.67 -11.50 2.92
N THR A 197 1.52 -11.66 3.58
CA THR A 197 0.35 -12.30 2.96
C THR A 197 -0.92 -11.50 3.15
N ASP A 198 -1.79 -11.46 2.13
CA ASP A 198 -3.18 -11.08 2.32
C ASP A 198 -3.97 -12.19 3.02
N TYR A 199 -5.13 -11.83 3.59
CA TYR A 199 -6.07 -12.77 4.17
C TYR A 199 -6.98 -13.40 3.10
N ASN A 200 -7.62 -12.57 2.28
CA ASN A 200 -8.65 -12.98 1.34
C ASN A 200 -8.06 -13.29 -0.04
N MET A 201 -7.75 -14.55 -0.30
CA MET A 201 -7.21 -15.00 -1.58
C MET A 201 -7.98 -16.18 -2.13
N PRO A 202 -8.07 -16.36 -3.46
CA PRO A 202 -8.69 -17.54 -4.07
C PRO A 202 -7.87 -18.82 -3.80
N GLU A 203 -8.48 -19.97 -3.96
CA GLU A 203 -7.92 -21.32 -3.81
C GLU A 203 -7.42 -21.65 -2.40
N MET A 204 -6.57 -20.83 -1.81
CA MET A 204 -6.06 -20.97 -0.43
C MET A 204 -5.91 -19.57 0.17
N ASP A 205 -6.67 -19.27 1.22
CA ASP A 205 -6.62 -18.03 1.95
C ASP A 205 -5.38 -17.93 2.87
N GLY A 206 -5.15 -16.73 3.44
CA GLY A 206 -3.99 -16.48 4.30
C GLY A 206 -4.01 -17.31 5.59
N GLU A 207 -5.18 -17.62 6.17
CA GLU A 207 -5.28 -18.47 7.36
C GLU A 207 -4.82 -19.91 7.06
N ALA A 208 -5.28 -20.47 5.94
CA ALA A 208 -4.89 -21.81 5.50
C ALA A 208 -3.39 -21.87 5.12
N LEU A 209 -2.87 -20.83 4.48
CA LEU A 209 -1.44 -20.72 4.15
C LEU A 209 -0.59 -20.72 5.43
N ILE A 210 -0.92 -19.89 6.43
CA ILE A 210 -0.17 -19.82 7.68
C ILE A 210 -0.16 -21.19 8.39
N LYS A 211 -1.32 -21.84 8.50
CA LYS A 211 -1.42 -23.19 9.10
C LYS A 211 -0.52 -24.19 8.37
N SER A 212 -0.57 -24.20 7.03
CA SER A 212 0.25 -25.12 6.23
C SER A 212 1.74 -24.89 6.45
N ILE A 213 2.18 -23.63 6.55
CA ILE A 213 3.59 -23.29 6.82
C ILE A 213 3.98 -23.74 8.23
N ARG A 214 3.15 -23.47 9.24
CA ARG A 214 3.44 -23.81 10.66
C ARG A 214 3.43 -25.33 10.91
N ASP A 215 2.57 -26.07 10.23
CA ASP A 215 2.35 -27.49 10.48
C ASP A 215 3.28 -28.42 9.67
N THR A 216 3.66 -28.03 8.44
CA THR A 216 4.22 -28.97 7.45
C THR A 216 5.62 -28.62 6.95
N LEU A 217 6.14 -27.44 7.18
CA LEU A 217 7.40 -26.99 6.57
C LEU A 217 8.55 -26.90 7.58
N ASP A 218 9.76 -27.16 7.10
CA ASP A 218 10.97 -27.11 7.93
C ASP A 218 11.23 -25.70 8.52
N ASN A 219 10.80 -24.64 7.79
CA ASN A 219 10.92 -23.25 8.24
C ASN A 219 9.64 -22.73 8.90
N ARG A 220 9.07 -23.50 9.83
CA ARG A 220 7.84 -23.14 10.53
C ARG A 220 7.92 -21.89 11.42
N PHE A 221 9.11 -21.37 11.69
CA PHE A 221 9.33 -20.19 12.52
C PHE A 221 9.49 -18.89 11.71
N VAL A 222 9.46 -18.97 10.39
CA VAL A 222 9.57 -17.77 9.54
C VAL A 222 8.55 -16.71 10.00
N PRO A 223 8.96 -15.44 10.17
CA PRO A 223 8.03 -14.37 10.46
C PRO A 223 6.98 -14.22 9.35
N ILE A 224 5.71 -14.07 9.74
CA ILE A 224 4.60 -13.85 8.81
C ILE A 224 3.89 -12.56 9.18
N LEU A 225 3.90 -11.60 8.28
CA LEU A 225 3.12 -10.36 8.33
C LEU A 225 1.86 -10.53 7.50
N MET A 226 0.69 -10.42 8.10
CA MET A 226 -0.57 -10.36 7.36
C MET A 226 -0.94 -8.90 7.09
N VAL A 227 -1.25 -8.60 5.83
CA VAL A 227 -1.72 -7.28 5.40
C VAL A 227 -3.12 -7.44 4.84
N THR A 228 -4.12 -6.92 5.53
CA THR A 228 -5.51 -7.23 5.18
C THR A 228 -6.45 -6.05 5.39
N SER A 229 -7.55 -6.02 4.63
CA SER A 229 -8.72 -5.18 4.90
C SER A 229 -9.78 -5.89 5.73
N GLU A 230 -9.53 -7.12 6.19
CA GLU A 230 -10.47 -7.88 7.02
C GLU A 230 -10.65 -7.23 8.38
N ALA A 231 -11.90 -6.86 8.69
CA ALA A 231 -12.27 -6.24 9.96
C ALA A 231 -12.99 -7.19 10.93
N ASN A 232 -13.19 -8.44 10.55
CA ASN A 232 -13.90 -9.41 11.38
C ASN A 232 -12.99 -9.95 12.49
N GLU A 233 -13.20 -9.52 13.73
CA GLU A 233 -12.41 -9.90 14.91
C GLU A 233 -12.27 -11.42 15.09
N LYS A 234 -13.33 -12.20 14.77
CA LYS A 234 -13.27 -13.68 14.90
C LYS A 234 -12.29 -14.28 13.87
N ARG A 235 -12.21 -13.73 12.67
CA ARG A 235 -11.26 -14.17 11.64
C ARG A 235 -9.84 -13.77 12.03
N LEU A 236 -9.63 -12.53 12.44
CA LEU A 236 -8.34 -12.06 12.91
C LEU A 236 -7.82 -12.85 14.12
N SER A 237 -8.70 -13.20 15.07
CA SER A 237 -8.35 -14.06 16.21
C SER A 237 -7.91 -15.47 15.77
N ARG A 238 -8.54 -16.07 14.75
CA ARG A 238 -8.10 -17.36 14.19
C ARG A 238 -6.73 -17.29 13.54
N VAL A 239 -6.45 -16.21 12.84
CA VAL A 239 -5.14 -15.96 12.22
C VAL A 239 -4.04 -15.80 13.29
N GLN A 240 -4.35 -15.10 14.39
CA GLN A 240 -3.43 -15.02 15.53
C GLN A 240 -3.15 -16.40 16.15
N GLN A 241 -4.20 -17.24 16.32
CA GLN A 241 -4.02 -18.61 16.80
C GLN A 241 -3.27 -19.51 15.81
N ALA A 242 -3.35 -19.23 14.50
CA ALA A 242 -2.62 -19.94 13.47
C ALA A 242 -1.11 -19.60 13.46
N GLY A 243 -0.68 -18.58 14.21
CA GLY A 243 0.73 -18.24 14.36
C GLY A 243 1.25 -17.15 13.43
N VAL A 244 0.39 -16.17 13.05
CA VAL A 244 0.85 -14.94 12.42
C VAL A 244 1.71 -14.13 13.39
N SER A 245 2.77 -13.49 12.87
CA SER A 245 3.69 -12.70 13.71
C SER A 245 3.17 -11.27 13.92
N ALA A 246 2.54 -10.68 12.91
CA ALA A 246 1.90 -9.37 12.99
C ALA A 246 0.77 -9.24 11.97
N ILE A 247 -0.18 -8.33 12.23
CA ILE A 247 -1.29 -7.99 11.33
C ILE A 247 -1.26 -6.49 11.08
N CYS A 248 -1.38 -6.08 9.82
CA CYS A 248 -1.44 -4.69 9.37
C CYS A 248 -2.69 -4.47 8.52
N ASP A 249 -3.36 -3.33 8.70
CA ASP A 249 -4.51 -2.95 7.89
C ASP A 249 -4.08 -2.37 6.54
N LYS A 250 -4.85 -2.65 5.48
CA LYS A 250 -4.77 -1.92 4.21
C LYS A 250 -5.54 -0.59 4.34
N PRO A 251 -5.07 0.54 3.78
CA PRO A 251 -3.90 0.70 2.92
C PRO A 251 -2.58 0.62 3.69
N PHE A 252 -1.56 0.22 2.97
CA PHE A 252 -0.27 -0.15 3.47
C PHE A 252 0.64 1.09 3.55
N GLU A 253 0.79 1.67 4.72
CA GLU A 253 1.67 2.82 4.93
C GLU A 253 3.14 2.36 5.11
N PRO A 254 4.12 2.95 4.39
CA PRO A 254 5.54 2.55 4.48
C PRO A 254 6.10 2.55 5.91
N MET A 255 5.76 3.57 6.72
CA MET A 255 6.18 3.68 8.12
C MET A 255 5.76 2.48 8.96
N ASN A 256 4.50 2.03 8.82
CA ASN A 256 3.98 0.91 9.60
C ASN A 256 4.75 -0.38 9.32
N ILE A 257 5.16 -0.56 8.05
CA ILE A 257 5.93 -1.72 7.63
C ILE A 257 7.35 -1.65 8.14
N ARG A 258 7.97 -0.50 8.01
CA ARG A 258 9.32 -0.26 8.53
C ARG A 258 9.37 -0.66 10.00
N GLU A 259 8.45 -0.16 10.83
CA GLU A 259 8.39 -0.51 12.26
C GLU A 259 8.14 -2.00 12.50
N MET A 260 7.25 -2.62 11.71
CA MET A 260 6.97 -4.06 11.83
C MET A 260 8.15 -4.91 11.40
N LEU A 261 8.82 -4.57 10.29
CA LEU A 261 10.04 -5.24 9.83
C LEU A 261 11.14 -5.19 10.88
N PHE A 262 11.40 -4.02 11.48
CA PHE A 262 12.35 -3.89 12.57
C PHE A 262 12.01 -4.84 13.72
N ARG A 263 10.76 -4.86 14.18
CA ARG A 263 10.34 -5.75 15.26
C ARG A 263 10.47 -7.23 14.93
N LEU A 264 10.12 -7.62 13.71
CA LEU A 264 10.11 -9.02 13.28
C LEU A 264 11.51 -9.57 13.00
N LEU A 265 12.41 -8.74 12.45
CA LEU A 265 13.76 -9.15 12.09
C LEU A 265 14.76 -8.99 13.25
N GLU A 266 14.60 -8.02 14.15
CA GLU A 266 15.50 -7.84 15.30
C GLU A 266 15.18 -8.74 16.49
N GLN A 267 14.00 -9.39 16.56
CA GLN A 267 13.61 -10.29 17.65
C GLN A 267 13.93 -11.76 17.37
N HIS A 268 14.53 -12.07 16.22
CA HIS A 268 14.96 -13.42 15.82
C HIS A 268 16.45 -13.46 15.50
#